data_d291dfa682373dd707e3b919ce001428
#
_entry.id   d291dfa682373dd707e3b919ce001428
#
_cell.length_a   1.000
_cell.length_b   1.000
_cell.length_c   1.000
_cell.angle_alpha   90.00
_cell.angle_beta   90.00
_cell.angle_gamma   90.00
#
_symmetry.space_group_name_H-M   'P 1'
#
loop_
_entity.id
_entity.type
_entity.pdbx_description
1 polymer ?
#
loop_
_entity_poly.entity_id
_entity_poly.type
_entity_poly.pdbx_seq_one_letter_code
_entity_poly.pdbx_strand_id
1 'polypeptide(L)'
;EPLGITSLTCSKCPGPEAVEMAGGGMRMTTEDMARFIYFVLNRGRWEGRQLLEEEWFDLACTKQIETAGDAEGHVKEWAYGYGFQCWMCRTPGSFRADGAFGQFGVVLPDKDLFVILTTGTYQTQDELDGIFEEIVPTLTDSAQEASAAADVLKERTGQMTIKAGALS
;
A
#
# COMPACT_ATOMS: atom_id res chain seq x y z
N GLU A 1 -15.17 8.16 9.90
CA GLU A 1 -15.30 9.46 10.56
C GLU A 1 -14.05 9.88 11.36
N PRO A 2 -13.48 9.07 12.29
CA PRO A 2 -12.33 9.55 13.07
C PRO A 2 -11.07 9.82 12.22
N LEU A 3 -10.88 9.14 11.09
CA LEU A 3 -9.74 9.34 10.19
C LEU A 3 -9.99 10.43 9.14
N GLY A 4 -11.16 11.07 9.12
CA GLY A 4 -11.53 12.04 8.10
C GLY A 4 -11.72 11.44 6.69
N ILE A 5 -11.92 10.12 6.60
CA ILE A 5 -12.23 9.42 5.34
C ILE A 5 -13.68 9.74 4.95
N THR A 6 -13.87 10.28 3.74
CA THR A 6 -15.17 10.74 3.26
C THR A 6 -15.62 10.10 1.94
N SER A 7 -14.69 9.50 1.19
CA SER A 7 -14.96 8.93 -0.13
C SER A 7 -15.23 7.43 -0.13
N LEU A 8 -15.14 6.78 1.05
CA LEU A 8 -15.26 5.32 1.16
C LEU A 8 -16.66 4.84 0.72
N THR A 9 -16.66 3.90 -0.21
CA THR A 9 -17.82 3.08 -0.56
C THR A 9 -17.45 1.61 -0.55
N CYS A 10 -18.38 0.74 -0.15
CA CYS A 10 -18.19 -0.71 -0.11
C CYS A 10 -19.20 -1.40 -1.01
N SER A 11 -18.75 -2.40 -1.75
CA SER A 11 -19.65 -3.30 -2.46
C SER A 11 -20.35 -4.23 -1.47
N LYS A 12 -21.57 -4.66 -1.80
CA LYS A 12 -22.34 -5.57 -0.98
C LYS A 12 -22.41 -6.94 -1.63
N CYS A 13 -22.39 -7.98 -0.81
CA CYS A 13 -22.67 -9.34 -1.27
C CYS A 13 -24.10 -9.44 -1.79
N PRO A 14 -24.34 -10.19 -2.88
CA PRO A 14 -25.69 -10.50 -3.32
C PRO A 14 -26.44 -11.29 -2.23
N GLY A 15 -27.63 -10.88 -1.90
CA GLY A 15 -28.46 -11.59 -0.93
C GLY A 15 -29.47 -10.69 -0.22
N PRO A 16 -30.43 -11.26 0.52
CA PRO A 16 -31.49 -10.49 1.18
C PRO A 16 -30.96 -9.57 2.28
N GLU A 17 -29.83 -9.86 2.89
CA GLU A 17 -29.25 -9.03 3.97
C GLU A 17 -28.19 -8.04 3.49
N ALA A 18 -27.82 -8.05 2.23
CA ALA A 18 -26.90 -7.09 1.61
C ALA A 18 -25.68 -6.71 2.47
N VAL A 19 -24.98 -7.72 3.01
CA VAL A 19 -23.79 -7.54 3.86
C VAL A 19 -22.64 -6.97 3.04
N GLU A 20 -21.88 -6.04 3.62
CA GLU A 20 -20.70 -5.46 2.97
C GLU A 20 -19.59 -6.50 2.78
N MET A 21 -18.91 -6.45 1.63
CA MET A 21 -17.80 -7.34 1.33
C MET A 21 -16.56 -6.91 2.13
N ALA A 22 -16.02 -7.82 2.94
CA ALA A 22 -14.80 -7.57 3.71
C ALA A 22 -13.51 -7.88 2.92
N GLY A 23 -13.56 -8.81 1.96
CA GLY A 23 -12.38 -9.25 1.19
C GLY A 23 -12.10 -8.44 -0.08
N GLY A 24 -12.89 -7.40 -0.36
CA GLY A 24 -12.72 -6.58 -1.56
C GLY A 24 -13.90 -5.64 -1.79
N GLY A 25 -13.88 -4.92 -2.93
CA GLY A 25 -14.98 -4.04 -3.32
C GLY A 25 -15.03 -2.71 -2.56
N MET A 26 -14.01 -2.37 -1.80
CA MET A 26 -13.83 -1.02 -1.27
C MET A 26 -13.34 -0.09 -2.38
N ARG A 27 -13.86 1.13 -2.38
CA ARG A 27 -13.41 2.22 -3.25
C ARG A 27 -13.24 3.47 -2.39
N MET A 28 -12.12 4.14 -2.59
CA MET A 28 -11.82 5.41 -1.93
C MET A 28 -10.82 6.21 -2.77
N THR A 29 -10.66 7.49 -2.50
CA THR A 29 -9.61 8.29 -3.12
C THR A 29 -8.23 7.88 -2.61
N THR A 30 -7.19 8.22 -3.36
CA THR A 30 -5.79 7.97 -2.97
C THR A 30 -5.46 8.65 -1.63
N GLU A 31 -5.98 9.84 -1.39
CA GLU A 31 -5.81 10.58 -0.14
C GLU A 31 -6.47 9.88 1.05
N ASP A 32 -7.66 9.33 0.86
CA ASP A 32 -8.35 8.59 1.92
C ASP A 32 -7.66 7.24 2.19
N MET A 33 -7.12 6.59 1.15
CA MET A 33 -6.26 5.42 1.30
C MET A 33 -4.98 5.77 2.08
N ALA A 34 -4.36 6.92 1.80
CA ALA A 34 -3.20 7.39 2.54
C ALA A 34 -3.52 7.62 4.03
N ARG A 35 -4.68 8.21 4.36
CA ARG A 35 -5.13 8.37 5.76
C ARG A 35 -5.26 7.03 6.47
N PHE A 36 -5.85 6.05 5.79
CA PHE A 36 -6.00 4.70 6.35
C PHE A 36 -4.64 4.01 6.56
N ILE A 37 -3.77 4.05 5.57
CA ILE A 37 -2.44 3.42 5.66
C ILE A 37 -1.54 4.13 6.68
N TYR A 38 -1.63 5.46 6.81
CA TYR A 38 -0.97 6.20 7.88
C TYR A 38 -1.45 5.76 9.27
N PHE A 39 -2.75 5.53 9.44
CA PHE A 39 -3.30 4.97 10.67
C PHE A 39 -2.77 3.56 10.98
N VAL A 40 -2.60 2.73 9.95
CA VAL A 40 -2.00 1.38 10.09
C VAL A 40 -0.53 1.48 10.46
N LEU A 41 0.25 2.34 9.81
CA LEU A 41 1.67 2.60 10.14
C LEU A 41 1.81 3.03 11.62
N ASN A 42 0.92 3.89 12.10
CA ASN A 42 0.89 4.35 13.49
C ASN A 42 0.19 3.38 14.46
N ARG A 43 0.00 2.12 14.05
CA ARG A 43 -0.54 1.03 14.89
C ARG A 43 -1.84 1.43 15.62
N GLY A 44 -2.77 2.01 14.86
CA GLY A 44 -4.09 2.38 15.38
C GLY A 44 -4.16 3.73 16.09
N ARG A 45 -3.09 4.53 16.04
CA ARG A 45 -3.06 5.87 16.61
C ARG A 45 -3.38 6.92 15.53
N TRP A 46 -4.25 7.85 15.86
CA TRP A 46 -4.64 8.97 15.03
C TRP A 46 -4.77 10.25 15.84
N GLU A 47 -4.10 11.33 15.42
CA GLU A 47 -4.10 12.63 16.12
C GLU A 47 -3.85 12.50 17.63
N GLY A 48 -2.87 11.68 18.00
CA GLY A 48 -2.48 11.44 19.40
C GLY A 48 -3.41 10.53 20.20
N ARG A 49 -4.50 10.01 19.61
CA ARG A 49 -5.47 9.12 20.25
C ARG A 49 -5.32 7.70 19.74
N GLN A 50 -5.27 6.73 20.64
CA GLN A 50 -5.35 5.31 20.28
C GLN A 50 -6.82 4.97 19.97
N LEU A 51 -7.12 4.57 18.72
CA LEU A 51 -8.46 4.21 18.26
C LEU A 51 -8.69 2.70 18.21
N LEU A 52 -7.63 1.93 17.96
CA LEU A 52 -7.59 0.46 18.01
C LEU A 52 -6.34 0.03 18.77
N GLU A 53 -6.42 -1.09 19.47
CA GLU A 53 -5.32 -1.62 20.27
C GLU A 53 -4.09 -1.92 19.39
N GLU A 54 -2.90 -1.60 19.89
CA GLU A 54 -1.65 -1.81 19.15
C GLU A 54 -1.40 -3.29 18.85
N GLU A 55 -1.77 -4.16 19.79
CA GLU A 55 -1.63 -5.62 19.69
C GLU A 55 -2.41 -6.20 18.51
N TRP A 56 -3.49 -5.54 18.09
CA TRP A 56 -4.21 -5.92 16.89
C TRP A 56 -3.33 -5.78 15.64
N PHE A 57 -2.56 -4.70 15.53
CA PHE A 57 -1.67 -4.46 14.39
C PHE A 57 -0.46 -5.40 14.43
N ASP A 58 0.07 -5.72 15.62
CA ASP A 58 1.12 -6.70 15.80
C ASP A 58 0.69 -8.08 15.29
N LEU A 59 -0.56 -8.43 15.52
CA LEU A 59 -1.13 -9.69 15.04
C LEU A 59 -1.48 -9.62 13.54
N ALA A 60 -2.19 -8.58 13.12
CA ALA A 60 -2.75 -8.48 11.78
C ALA A 60 -1.68 -8.27 10.69
N CYS A 61 -0.65 -7.49 11.02
CA CYS A 61 0.40 -7.09 10.08
C CYS A 61 1.66 -7.99 10.14
N THR A 62 1.54 -9.17 10.74
CA THR A 62 2.58 -10.20 10.73
C THR A 62 2.14 -11.41 9.95
N LYS A 63 3.12 -12.21 9.51
CA LYS A 63 2.83 -13.41 8.74
C LYS A 63 2.08 -14.45 9.55
N GLN A 64 0.87 -14.81 9.13
CA GLN A 64 0.02 -15.84 9.72
C GLN A 64 0.08 -17.14 8.91
N ILE A 65 0.24 -17.05 7.59
CA ILE A 65 0.35 -18.18 6.70
C ILE A 65 1.49 -18.00 5.70
N GLU A 66 2.09 -19.11 5.29
CA GLU A 66 3.01 -19.13 4.17
C GLU A 66 2.23 -19.02 2.86
N THR A 67 2.83 -18.31 1.91
CA THR A 67 2.34 -18.25 0.54
C THR A 67 3.41 -18.78 -0.41
N ALA A 68 3.02 -19.51 -1.44
CA ALA A 68 3.94 -20.06 -2.42
C ALA A 68 4.24 -19.01 -3.51
N GLY A 69 5.41 -19.14 -4.15
CA GLY A 69 5.67 -18.50 -5.44
C GLY A 69 4.69 -19.00 -6.51
N ASP A 70 4.85 -18.52 -7.73
CA ASP A 70 4.04 -19.02 -8.85
C ASP A 70 4.39 -20.48 -9.20
N ALA A 71 3.59 -21.08 -10.11
CA ALA A 71 3.78 -22.46 -10.51
C ALA A 71 5.15 -22.75 -11.19
N GLU A 72 5.79 -21.72 -11.70
CA GLU A 72 7.12 -21.76 -12.30
C GLU A 72 8.26 -21.56 -11.29
N GLY A 73 7.93 -21.37 -10.01
CA GLY A 73 8.90 -21.20 -8.93
C GLY A 73 9.53 -19.80 -8.84
N HIS A 74 8.97 -18.81 -9.53
CA HIS A 74 9.41 -17.43 -9.39
C HIS A 74 8.97 -16.87 -8.04
N VAL A 75 9.90 -16.26 -7.32
CA VAL A 75 9.60 -15.55 -6.08
C VAL A 75 9.11 -14.16 -6.43
N LYS A 76 7.81 -13.98 -6.42
CA LYS A 76 7.16 -12.69 -6.58
C LYS A 76 6.75 -12.13 -5.22
N GLU A 77 6.34 -10.88 -5.19
CA GLU A 77 5.93 -10.21 -3.94
C GLU A 77 4.81 -10.92 -3.17
N TRP A 78 4.08 -11.82 -3.80
CA TRP A 78 3.03 -12.62 -3.14
C TRP A 78 3.54 -13.92 -2.48
N ALA A 79 4.88 -14.16 -2.47
CA ALA A 79 5.49 -15.36 -1.90
C ALA A 79 6.07 -15.18 -0.49
N TYR A 80 5.94 -13.98 0.11
CA TYR A 80 6.55 -13.68 1.42
C TYR A 80 5.63 -13.97 2.62
N GLY A 81 4.39 -14.37 2.35
CA GLY A 81 3.38 -14.71 3.36
C GLY A 81 2.21 -13.73 3.42
N TYR A 82 1.23 -14.07 4.23
CA TYR A 82 -0.01 -13.30 4.38
C TYR A 82 -0.42 -13.18 5.84
N GLY A 83 -0.81 -11.99 6.26
CA GLY A 83 -1.37 -11.68 7.56
C GLY A 83 -2.89 -11.60 7.52
N PHE A 84 -3.50 -10.70 8.31
CA PHE A 84 -4.93 -10.44 8.26
C PHE A 84 -5.21 -9.30 7.27
N GLN A 85 -5.60 -9.66 6.04
CA GLN A 85 -5.85 -8.73 4.92
C GLN A 85 -4.62 -7.93 4.46
N CYS A 86 -3.41 -8.41 4.77
CA CYS A 86 -2.18 -7.80 4.29
C CYS A 86 -1.17 -8.85 3.81
N TRP A 87 -0.51 -8.55 2.71
CA TRP A 87 0.59 -9.35 2.18
C TRP A 87 1.90 -8.90 2.81
N MET A 88 2.73 -9.86 3.19
CA MET A 88 4.11 -9.55 3.56
C MET A 88 4.91 -9.17 2.32
N CYS A 89 5.91 -8.30 2.48
CA CYS A 89 6.77 -7.85 1.40
C CYS A 89 8.19 -8.41 1.53
N ARG A 90 9.00 -8.25 0.45
CA ARG A 90 10.39 -8.72 0.39
C ARG A 90 11.30 -8.08 1.45
N THR A 91 11.02 -6.84 1.83
CA THR A 91 11.73 -6.18 2.93
C THR A 91 11.20 -6.71 4.25
N PRO A 92 12.04 -7.27 5.12
CA PRO A 92 11.59 -7.78 6.43
C PRO A 92 10.82 -6.74 7.24
N GLY A 93 9.75 -7.15 7.90
CA GLY A 93 8.88 -6.28 8.69
C GLY A 93 7.93 -5.39 7.89
N SER A 94 8.08 -5.33 6.56
CA SER A 94 7.16 -4.59 5.70
C SER A 94 5.99 -5.44 5.23
N PHE A 95 4.87 -4.78 4.99
CA PHE A 95 3.64 -5.40 4.52
C PHE A 95 2.84 -4.42 3.66
N ARG A 96 1.81 -4.90 3.01
CA ARG A 96 0.96 -4.06 2.17
C ARG A 96 -0.50 -4.47 2.15
N ALA A 97 -1.38 -3.49 2.00
CA ALA A 97 -2.70 -3.66 1.41
C ALA A 97 -2.53 -3.77 -0.11
N ASP A 98 -3.29 -4.67 -0.73
CA ASP A 98 -3.11 -5.03 -2.13
C ASP A 98 -4.49 -5.15 -2.80
N GLY A 99 -4.68 -4.40 -3.85
CA GLY A 99 -5.89 -4.41 -4.67
C GLY A 99 -5.58 -4.66 -6.13
N ALA A 100 -6.54 -5.25 -6.83
CA ALA A 100 -6.42 -5.57 -8.24
C ALA A 100 -6.01 -4.35 -9.07
N PHE A 101 -5.20 -4.58 -10.09
CA PHE A 101 -4.71 -3.57 -11.03
C PHE A 101 -3.79 -2.50 -10.43
N GLY A 102 -3.04 -2.82 -9.37
CA GLY A 102 -2.02 -1.94 -8.82
C GLY A 102 -2.55 -0.89 -7.84
N GLN A 103 -3.45 -1.30 -6.94
CA GLN A 103 -3.87 -0.49 -5.80
C GLN A 103 -3.06 -0.93 -4.59
N PHE A 104 -1.99 -0.22 -4.26
CA PHE A 104 -1.09 -0.60 -3.18
C PHE A 104 -1.01 0.44 -2.07
N GLY A 105 -1.04 -0.06 -0.82
CA GLY A 105 -0.63 0.68 0.35
C GLY A 105 0.50 -0.08 1.03
N VAL A 106 1.75 0.22 0.69
CA VAL A 106 2.94 -0.43 1.23
C VAL A 106 3.37 0.26 2.51
N VAL A 107 3.64 -0.50 3.56
CA VAL A 107 4.07 0.00 4.87
C VAL A 107 5.44 -0.54 5.20
N LEU A 108 6.37 0.34 5.54
CA LEU A 108 7.74 0.04 5.97
C LEU A 108 7.95 0.64 7.38
N PRO A 109 7.55 -0.08 8.44
CA PRO A 109 7.58 0.46 9.80
C PRO A 109 8.97 0.90 10.25
N ASP A 110 10.02 0.14 9.93
CA ASP A 110 11.41 0.43 10.30
C ASP A 110 11.96 1.74 9.68
N LYS A 111 11.25 2.26 8.66
CA LYS A 111 11.60 3.51 7.97
C LYS A 111 10.62 4.64 8.27
N ASP A 112 9.64 4.39 9.13
CA ASP A 112 8.51 5.32 9.37
C ASP A 112 7.90 5.83 8.05
N LEU A 113 7.72 4.91 7.09
CA LEU A 113 7.31 5.22 5.73
C LEU A 113 6.12 4.38 5.28
N PHE A 114 5.28 4.99 4.48
CA PHE A 114 4.34 4.28 3.63
C PHE A 114 4.34 4.83 2.21
N VAL A 115 3.98 3.98 1.25
CA VAL A 115 3.82 4.34 -0.16
C VAL A 115 2.41 3.98 -0.60
N ILE A 116 1.72 4.94 -1.19
CA ILE A 116 0.42 4.69 -1.81
C ILE A 116 0.57 4.76 -3.32
N LEU A 117 0.08 3.75 -4.00
CA LEU A 117 0.03 3.68 -5.44
C LEU A 117 -1.38 3.32 -5.90
N THR A 118 -1.90 4.06 -6.84
CA THR A 118 -3.19 3.77 -7.50
C THR A 118 -3.01 3.82 -9.00
N THR A 119 -3.15 2.70 -9.65
CA THR A 119 -2.93 2.56 -11.09
C THR A 119 -4.05 1.77 -11.76
N GLY A 120 -3.85 1.39 -13.01
CA GLY A 120 -4.78 0.56 -13.80
C GLY A 120 -4.01 -0.41 -14.68
N THR A 121 -3.02 -1.12 -14.13
CA THR A 121 -2.16 -2.04 -14.88
C THR A 121 -2.34 -3.50 -14.48
N TYR A 122 -1.98 -4.40 -15.38
CA TYR A 122 -1.80 -5.83 -15.09
C TYR A 122 -0.37 -6.18 -14.68
N GLN A 123 0.62 -5.28 -14.92
CA GLN A 123 2.02 -5.45 -14.54
C GLN A 123 2.28 -5.01 -13.09
N THR A 124 1.53 -5.56 -12.18
CA THR A 124 1.56 -5.16 -10.78
C THR A 124 2.86 -5.53 -10.06
N GLN A 125 3.60 -6.54 -10.56
CA GLN A 125 4.93 -6.85 -10.05
C GLN A 125 5.93 -5.75 -10.36
N ASP A 126 5.91 -5.18 -11.57
CA ASP A 126 6.84 -4.12 -11.98
C ASP A 126 6.66 -2.87 -11.11
N GLU A 127 5.43 -2.59 -10.67
CA GLU A 127 5.15 -1.49 -9.75
C GLU A 127 5.76 -1.71 -8.38
N LEU A 128 5.65 -2.93 -7.84
CA LEU A 128 6.26 -3.29 -6.56
C LEU A 128 7.78 -3.32 -6.68
N ASP A 129 8.33 -3.79 -7.79
CA ASP A 129 9.77 -3.72 -8.09
C ASP A 129 10.24 -2.27 -8.11
N GLY A 130 9.51 -1.35 -8.75
CA GLY A 130 9.79 0.08 -8.72
C GLY A 130 9.83 0.66 -7.31
N ILE A 131 8.92 0.25 -6.42
CA ILE A 131 8.95 0.68 -5.02
C ILE A 131 10.20 0.14 -4.31
N PHE A 132 10.46 -1.17 -4.38
CA PHE A 132 11.50 -1.81 -3.58
C PHE A 132 12.90 -1.68 -4.16
N GLU A 133 13.07 -1.51 -5.46
CA GLU A 133 14.37 -1.43 -6.13
C GLU A 133 14.80 0.01 -6.43
N GLU A 134 13.83 0.91 -6.67
CA GLU A 134 14.13 2.30 -7.03
C GLU A 134 13.88 3.29 -5.89
N ILE A 135 12.75 3.17 -5.15
CA ILE A 135 12.38 4.13 -4.12
C ILE A 135 13.06 3.79 -2.79
N VAL A 136 12.83 2.58 -2.27
CA VAL A 136 13.30 2.19 -0.93
C VAL A 136 14.81 2.33 -0.74
N PRO A 137 15.67 1.97 -1.71
CA PRO A 137 17.13 2.13 -1.56
C PRO A 137 17.62 3.58 -1.54
N THR A 138 16.82 4.53 -2.04
CA THR A 138 17.20 5.95 -2.04
C THR A 138 16.88 6.67 -0.73
N LEU A 139 16.17 6.00 0.18
CA LEU A 139 15.80 6.57 1.46
C LEU A 139 17.02 6.59 2.40
N THR A 140 17.55 7.77 2.64
CA THR A 140 18.66 8.01 3.55
C THR A 140 18.15 8.66 4.84
N ASP A 141 18.85 8.43 5.96
CA ASP A 141 18.53 9.04 7.26
C ASP A 141 18.82 10.55 7.30
N SER A 142 19.36 11.12 6.22
CA SER A 142 19.69 12.54 6.14
C SER A 142 18.95 13.26 5.01
N ALA A 143 18.17 14.27 5.38
CA ALA A 143 17.48 15.17 4.44
C ALA A 143 18.44 16.10 3.64
N GLN A 144 19.74 16.06 3.88
CA GLN A 144 20.70 17.03 3.35
C GLN A 144 21.19 16.79 1.92
N GLU A 145 21.07 15.57 1.39
CA GLU A 145 21.46 15.29 0.00
C GLU A 145 20.33 15.52 -1.02
N ALA A 146 19.16 15.90 -0.55
CA ALA A 146 17.95 15.96 -1.36
C ALA A 146 17.83 17.20 -2.29
N SER A 147 18.60 18.29 -2.08
CA SER A 147 18.28 19.55 -2.76
C SER A 147 18.56 19.53 -4.28
N ALA A 148 19.70 19.04 -4.73
CA ALA A 148 20.01 18.97 -6.16
C ALA A 148 19.18 17.91 -6.89
N ALA A 149 18.93 16.76 -6.25
CA ALA A 149 18.08 15.71 -6.80
C ALA A 149 16.59 16.14 -6.84
N ALA A 150 16.12 16.92 -5.87
CA ALA A 150 14.77 17.46 -5.84
C ALA A 150 14.52 18.45 -6.99
N ASP A 151 15.49 19.29 -7.34
CA ASP A 151 15.37 20.22 -8.45
C ASP A 151 15.30 19.48 -9.79
N VAL A 152 16.14 18.45 -9.98
CA VAL A 152 16.10 17.58 -11.17
C VAL A 152 14.76 16.83 -11.26
N LEU A 153 14.25 16.33 -10.13
CA LEU A 153 12.96 15.64 -10.08
C LEU A 153 11.81 16.58 -10.44
N LYS A 154 11.81 17.79 -9.90
CA LYS A 154 10.81 18.82 -10.20
C LYS A 154 10.82 19.22 -11.67
N GLU A 155 12.00 19.35 -12.28
CA GLU A 155 12.14 19.61 -13.72
C GLU A 155 11.58 18.44 -14.55
N ARG A 156 11.97 17.20 -14.24
CA ARG A 156 11.50 16.00 -14.94
C ARG A 156 10.01 15.78 -14.80
N THR A 157 9.44 15.94 -13.60
CA THR A 157 7.99 15.78 -13.37
C THR A 157 7.19 16.87 -14.09
N GLY A 158 7.71 18.09 -14.17
CA GLY A 158 7.10 19.17 -14.96
C GLY A 158 7.06 18.91 -16.46
N GLN A 159 7.91 18.00 -16.97
CA GLN A 159 7.96 17.61 -18.37
C GLN A 159 7.19 16.32 -18.68
N MET A 160 6.71 15.60 -17.64
CA MET A 160 5.98 14.35 -17.83
C MET A 160 4.60 14.61 -18.43
N THR A 161 4.34 14.00 -19.55
CA THR A 161 3.02 13.96 -20.18
C THR A 161 2.48 12.53 -20.08
N ILE A 162 1.46 12.32 -19.31
CA ILE A 162 0.75 11.03 -19.25
C ILE A 162 -0.19 10.97 -20.46
N LYS A 163 0.12 10.10 -21.41
CA LYS A 163 -0.85 9.77 -22.46
C LYS A 163 -1.99 8.99 -21.81
N ALA A 164 -3.21 9.49 -21.92
CA ALA A 164 -4.37 8.72 -21.55
C ALA A 164 -4.34 7.38 -22.33
N GLY A 165 -4.18 6.28 -21.60
CA GLY A 165 -4.27 4.95 -22.18
C GLY A 165 -5.70 4.76 -22.69
N ALA A 166 -5.84 4.31 -23.92
CA ALA A 166 -7.12 3.80 -24.38
C ALA A 166 -7.41 2.53 -23.55
N LEU A 167 -8.42 2.61 -22.71
CA LEU A 167 -9.03 1.43 -22.09
C LEU A 167 -9.75 0.70 -23.23
N SER A 168 -9.07 -0.26 -23.82
CA SER A 168 -9.67 -1.23 -24.78
C SER A 168 -10.08 -2.47 -24.02
#